data_88e715f3e755acd368a5a1446e11a45e
#
_entry.id   88e715f3e755acd368a5a1446e11a45e
#
_cell.length_a   1.000
_cell.length_b   1.000
_cell.length_c   1.000
_cell.angle_alpha   90.00
_cell.angle_beta   90.00
_cell.angle_gamma   90.00
#
_symmetry.space_group_name_H-M   'P 1'
#
loop_
_entity.id
_entity.type
_entity.pdbx_description
1 polymer ?
#
loop_
_entity_poly.entity_id
_entity_poly.type
_entity_poly.pdbx_seq_one_letter_code
_entity_poly.pdbx_strand_id
1 'polypeptide(L)'
;MKRLPISILSLSVLLLPAFACGGKPKPAAKPEANASDTASAPAPALPADVEKIAGIAPGSDVPAADGADAAASGATGSTASAASTTASDPAIGATSVEATGELVSPVQSELAVRMPGRVGKMYVDEGARVRKGQPLLTLETQYLSLEVERSTAEVARANAAAGDAKRDLERKRDLLAKGSVAQAAFDRSESTASGADAAVLAAKATRDLARQRMEDAVLRSPIDGVVAEKRTDVGERMGEATVAFVIVQTSPLKLRFRLPERYLSSVRLGQEVAASVDPYPGETFRGRVKVIGGVVEAATRTVAVETEFPNRDGRLKPGLFARVKLDLGSGSTPGGAR
;
A
#
# COMPACT_ATOMS: atom_id res chain seq x y z
N MET A 1 -58.94 -9.09 15.71
CA MET A 1 -60.15 -8.78 14.88
C MET A 1 -59.78 -7.64 13.94
N LYS A 2 -59.50 -7.91 12.69
CA LYS A 2 -60.00 -7.22 11.48
C LYS A 2 -59.27 -7.81 10.27
N ARG A 3 -60.07 -8.27 9.38
CA ARG A 3 -59.76 -9.14 8.22
C ARG A 3 -59.34 -8.29 6.99
N LEU A 4 -58.64 -8.94 6.08
CA LEU A 4 -58.34 -8.67 4.70
C LEU A 4 -59.43 -7.97 3.84
N PRO A 5 -59.07 -7.46 2.63
CA PRO A 5 -59.39 -8.32 1.51
C PRO A 5 -58.29 -8.47 0.43
N ILE A 6 -58.35 -9.62 -0.20
CA ILE A 6 -57.85 -10.11 -1.45
C ILE A 6 -58.42 -9.28 -2.62
N SER A 7 -57.57 -8.90 -3.58
CA SER A 7 -58.03 -8.41 -4.88
C SER A 7 -57.35 -9.22 -6.00
N ILE A 8 -58.17 -9.96 -6.67
CA ILE A 8 -57.96 -10.75 -7.89
C ILE A 8 -58.24 -9.80 -9.08
N LEU A 9 -57.39 -9.74 -10.07
CA LEU A 9 -57.70 -9.35 -11.47
C LEU A 9 -56.43 -9.63 -12.28
N SER A 10 -56.43 -10.20 -13.34
CA SER A 10 -57.20 -10.77 -14.44
C SER A 10 -56.19 -11.12 -15.52
N LEU A 11 -56.33 -12.32 -15.93
CA LEU A 11 -55.74 -12.99 -17.10
C LEU A 11 -56.06 -12.23 -18.38
N SER A 12 -55.09 -11.84 -19.19
CA SER A 12 -55.26 -11.45 -20.57
C SER A 12 -54.39 -12.30 -21.46
N VAL A 13 -55.06 -13.25 -22.09
CA VAL A 13 -54.62 -14.04 -23.22
C VAL A 13 -54.56 -13.12 -24.44
N LEU A 14 -53.43 -13.00 -25.13
CA LEU A 14 -53.37 -12.43 -26.46
C LEU A 14 -52.73 -13.42 -27.43
N LEU A 15 -53.58 -13.72 -28.44
CA LEU A 15 -53.44 -14.66 -29.54
C LEU A 15 -52.33 -14.24 -30.51
N LEU A 16 -51.57 -15.24 -31.02
CA LEU A 16 -50.69 -15.14 -32.19
C LEU A 16 -51.44 -14.89 -33.50
N PRO A 17 -50.73 -14.41 -34.51
CA PRO A 17 -50.82 -15.12 -35.78
C PRO A 17 -49.45 -15.61 -36.32
N ALA A 18 -49.51 -16.83 -36.82
CA ALA A 18 -48.51 -17.48 -37.66
C ALA A 18 -48.35 -16.77 -38.99
N PHE A 19 -47.10 -16.49 -39.38
CA PHE A 19 -46.77 -16.20 -40.78
C PHE A 19 -45.75 -17.24 -41.25
N ALA A 20 -46.24 -18.12 -42.07
CA ALA A 20 -45.44 -19.05 -42.86
C ALA A 20 -44.95 -18.34 -44.13
N CYS A 21 -43.64 -18.36 -44.35
CA CYS A 21 -43.06 -18.19 -45.69
C CYS A 21 -41.84 -19.09 -45.84
N GLY A 22 -41.97 -20.05 -46.71
CA GLY A 22 -40.97 -21.02 -47.07
C GLY A 22 -39.83 -20.39 -47.91
N GLY A 23 -38.60 -20.80 -47.58
CA GLY A 23 -37.39 -20.55 -48.36
C GLY A 23 -36.55 -21.81 -48.39
N LYS A 24 -36.39 -22.38 -49.55
CA LYS A 24 -35.62 -23.60 -49.85
C LYS A 24 -34.14 -23.43 -49.48
N PRO A 25 -33.47 -24.47 -49.00
CA PRO A 25 -32.01 -24.44 -48.76
C PRO A 25 -31.25 -24.57 -50.08
N LYS A 26 -30.23 -23.71 -50.22
CA LYS A 26 -29.25 -23.74 -51.31
C LYS A 26 -28.12 -24.69 -50.92
N PRO A 27 -27.60 -25.53 -51.86
CA PRO A 27 -26.59 -26.53 -51.49
C PRO A 27 -25.21 -25.94 -51.25
N ALA A 28 -24.50 -26.56 -50.31
CA ALA A 28 -23.14 -26.26 -49.89
C ALA A 28 -22.12 -26.44 -51.03
N ALA A 29 -21.26 -25.44 -51.21
CA ALA A 29 -20.07 -25.55 -52.06
C ALA A 29 -18.92 -26.15 -51.22
N LYS A 30 -18.27 -27.17 -51.80
CA LYS A 30 -17.02 -27.76 -51.33
C LYS A 30 -15.90 -26.70 -51.35
N PRO A 31 -14.99 -26.68 -50.38
CA PRO A 31 -13.73 -26.02 -50.58
C PRO A 31 -12.74 -26.96 -51.26
N GLU A 32 -12.25 -26.53 -52.41
CA GLU A 32 -11.10 -27.13 -53.09
C GLU A 32 -9.82 -26.88 -52.31
N ALA A 33 -9.04 -27.95 -52.16
CA ALA A 33 -7.70 -27.90 -51.66
C ALA A 33 -6.79 -27.21 -52.70
N ASN A 34 -6.11 -26.17 -52.32
CA ASN A 34 -4.99 -25.64 -53.08
C ASN A 34 -3.72 -25.73 -52.20
N ALA A 35 -2.87 -26.65 -52.56
CA ALA A 35 -1.52 -26.82 -52.00
C ALA A 35 -0.57 -25.94 -52.82
N SER A 36 0.53 -25.56 -52.19
CA SER A 36 1.73 -24.85 -52.66
C SER A 36 1.67 -23.33 -52.49
N ASP A 37 2.48 -22.76 -51.60
CA ASP A 37 3.91 -22.51 -51.75
C ASP A 37 4.53 -22.01 -50.42
N THR A 38 5.55 -22.71 -50.03
CA THR A 38 6.50 -22.36 -49.03
C THR A 38 7.35 -21.18 -49.52
N ALA A 39 7.17 -19.99 -48.99
CA ALA A 39 8.15 -18.93 -49.15
C ALA A 39 8.53 -18.43 -47.75
N SER A 40 9.67 -18.91 -47.30
CA SER A 40 10.46 -18.45 -46.15
C SER A 40 10.75 -16.98 -46.34
N ALA A 41 10.22 -16.09 -45.48
CA ALA A 41 10.66 -14.70 -45.36
C ALA A 41 11.84 -14.66 -44.41
N PRO A 42 12.95 -13.97 -44.74
CA PRO A 42 14.11 -13.87 -43.88
C PRO A 42 13.85 -12.87 -42.74
N ALA A 43 14.35 -13.21 -41.57
CA ALA A 43 14.41 -12.36 -40.39
C ALA A 43 15.19 -11.07 -40.69
N PRO A 44 14.80 -9.90 -40.12
CA PRO A 44 15.58 -8.69 -40.25
C PRO A 44 16.89 -8.82 -39.46
N ALA A 45 17.99 -8.59 -40.14
CA ALA A 45 19.35 -8.52 -39.61
C ALA A 45 19.47 -7.33 -38.66
N LEU A 46 20.05 -7.57 -37.50
CA LEU A 46 20.56 -6.55 -36.59
C LEU A 46 21.71 -5.78 -37.24
N PRO A 47 21.80 -4.47 -37.11
CA PRO A 47 22.99 -3.75 -37.52
C PRO A 47 24.16 -4.03 -36.60
N ALA A 48 25.22 -4.58 -37.13
CA ALA A 48 26.51 -4.70 -36.50
C ALA A 48 27.25 -3.35 -36.64
N ASP A 49 27.18 -2.53 -35.60
CA ASP A 49 28.05 -1.40 -35.39
C ASP A 49 28.11 -1.01 -33.90
N VAL A 50 28.69 -1.88 -33.09
CA VAL A 50 29.15 -1.54 -31.72
C VAL A 50 30.45 -2.29 -31.47
N GLU A 51 31.46 -1.96 -32.27
CA GLU A 51 32.82 -2.38 -31.97
C GLU A 51 33.77 -1.23 -32.32
N LYS A 52 33.86 -0.24 -31.45
CA LYS A 52 35.03 0.64 -31.33
C LYS A 52 34.87 1.72 -30.27
N ILE A 53 34.89 1.40 -29.00
CA ILE A 53 35.44 2.27 -27.96
C ILE A 53 36.03 1.38 -26.84
N ALA A 54 37.13 0.76 -27.16
CA ALA A 54 38.08 0.29 -26.16
C ALA A 54 39.34 1.15 -26.32
N GLY A 55 39.68 1.88 -25.28
CA GLY A 55 40.95 2.55 -25.24
C GLY A 55 40.92 3.94 -24.56
N ILE A 56 40.85 3.99 -23.26
CA ILE A 56 41.52 5.02 -22.45
C ILE A 56 42.02 4.33 -21.17
N ALA A 57 43.33 4.08 -21.19
CA ALA A 57 44.10 3.69 -20.02
C ALA A 57 44.38 4.93 -19.12
N PRO A 58 44.68 4.73 -17.81
CA PRO A 58 44.90 5.81 -16.87
C PRO A 58 46.26 6.47 -17.05
N GLY A 59 46.26 7.75 -17.34
CA GLY A 59 47.43 8.62 -17.34
C GLY A 59 47.43 9.47 -16.08
N SER A 60 48.33 9.15 -15.19
CA SER A 60 48.87 9.99 -14.14
C SER A 60 49.60 11.19 -14.77
N ASP A 61 49.27 12.43 -14.36
CA ASP A 61 50.24 13.50 -14.30
C ASP A 61 49.73 14.63 -13.41
N VAL A 62 50.40 14.77 -12.27
CA VAL A 62 50.37 15.91 -11.38
C VAL A 62 51.56 16.82 -11.82
N PRO A 63 51.41 18.09 -12.03
CA PRO A 63 52.52 19.02 -11.91
C PRO A 63 52.46 19.73 -10.55
N ALA A 64 53.50 19.52 -9.77
CA ALA A 64 53.96 20.42 -8.74
C ALA A 64 54.51 21.70 -9.38
N ALA A 65 54.17 22.85 -8.82
CA ALA A 65 54.91 24.08 -9.04
C ALA A 65 55.08 24.81 -7.71
N ASP A 66 56.31 24.82 -7.30
CA ASP A 66 56.97 25.71 -6.35
C ASP A 66 56.72 27.19 -6.65
N GLY A 67 56.85 27.99 -5.64
CA GLY A 67 56.94 29.43 -5.80
C GLY A 67 56.80 30.16 -4.48
N ALA A 68 57.94 30.27 -3.80
CA ALA A 68 58.20 31.03 -2.61
C ALA A 68 58.00 32.53 -2.77
N ASP A 69 57.89 33.17 -1.62
CA ASP A 69 58.49 34.42 -1.14
C ASP A 69 57.63 35.66 -0.94
N ALA A 70 57.81 36.10 0.24
CA ALA A 70 58.18 37.43 0.77
C ALA A 70 57.05 38.30 1.36
N ALA A 71 57.12 38.35 2.63
CA ALA A 71 57.42 39.49 3.49
C ALA A 71 56.39 40.60 3.72
N ALA A 72 56.12 40.70 4.97
CA ALA A 72 56.27 41.88 5.84
C ALA A 72 55.04 42.79 6.11
N SER A 73 54.77 42.83 7.38
CA SER A 73 54.57 44.05 8.18
C SER A 73 53.17 44.70 8.21
N GLY A 74 52.62 44.72 9.40
CA GLY A 74 51.52 45.61 9.75
C GLY A 74 50.85 45.22 11.09
N ALA A 75 51.50 45.47 12.19
CA ALA A 75 50.92 45.42 13.51
C ALA A 75 49.90 46.55 13.72
N THR A 76 48.70 46.26 14.08
CA THR A 76 47.92 47.13 14.99
C THR A 76 46.96 46.27 15.81
N GLY A 77 47.16 46.34 17.07
CA GLY A 77 46.36 45.67 18.08
C GLY A 77 44.93 46.19 18.13
N SER A 78 44.02 45.23 18.29
CA SER A 78 42.71 45.49 18.87
C SER A 78 42.43 44.43 19.89
N THR A 79 42.47 44.80 21.13
CA THR A 79 42.02 44.05 22.28
C THR A 79 40.54 43.78 22.16
N ALA A 80 40.18 42.63 21.65
CA ALA A 80 38.83 42.08 21.76
C ALA A 80 38.75 41.33 23.10
N SER A 81 38.05 41.95 24.02
CA SER A 81 37.62 41.36 25.29
C SER A 81 36.94 40.01 25.05
N ALA A 82 37.60 38.96 25.46
CA ALA A 82 36.99 37.65 25.57
C ALA A 82 35.91 37.71 26.64
N ALA A 83 34.67 37.92 26.22
CA ALA A 83 33.53 37.60 27.05
C ALA A 83 33.53 36.08 27.28
N SER A 84 34.09 35.66 28.39
CA SER A 84 33.93 34.33 28.94
C SER A 84 32.45 34.12 29.19
N THR A 85 31.79 33.50 28.22
CA THR A 85 30.47 32.91 28.43
C THR A 85 30.70 31.73 29.38
N THR A 86 30.60 32.00 30.67
CA THR A 86 30.48 31.02 31.72
C THR A 86 29.25 30.16 31.33
N ALA A 87 29.51 29.02 30.73
CA ALA A 87 28.54 27.93 30.66
C ALA A 87 28.24 27.60 32.14
N SER A 88 27.15 28.14 32.64
CA SER A 88 26.59 27.75 33.92
C SER A 88 26.29 26.28 33.84
N ASP A 89 27.16 25.49 34.43
CA ASP A 89 26.94 24.06 34.66
C ASP A 89 25.67 23.98 35.55
N PRO A 90 24.54 23.44 35.05
CA PRO A 90 23.32 23.36 35.82
C PRO A 90 23.56 22.36 36.94
N ALA A 91 23.48 22.88 38.15
CA ALA A 91 23.71 22.19 39.41
C ALA A 91 23.07 20.79 39.42
N ILE A 92 23.81 19.84 39.97
CA ILE A 92 23.35 18.51 40.38
C ILE A 92 22.24 18.70 41.42
N GLY A 93 21.02 18.90 40.96
CA GLY A 93 19.85 19.24 41.77
C GLY A 93 18.68 19.77 40.96
N ALA A 94 18.81 19.82 39.64
CA ALA A 94 17.70 20.24 38.75
C ALA A 94 16.57 19.23 38.84
N THR A 95 15.44 19.67 39.41
CA THR A 95 14.19 18.87 39.48
C THR A 95 13.59 18.63 38.10
N SER A 96 14.02 19.33 37.06
CA SER A 96 13.56 19.18 35.67
C SER A 96 14.71 19.36 34.69
N VAL A 97 14.65 18.63 33.56
CA VAL A 97 15.57 18.76 32.43
C VAL A 97 14.80 19.26 31.22
N GLU A 98 15.41 20.24 30.55
CA GLU A 98 14.90 20.71 29.25
C GLU A 98 15.73 20.10 28.14
N ALA A 99 15.03 19.62 27.07
CA ALA A 99 15.63 19.12 25.84
C ALA A 99 14.83 19.60 24.65
N THR A 100 15.47 19.69 23.50
CA THR A 100 14.78 19.96 22.24
C THR A 100 14.65 18.68 21.44
N GLY A 101 13.49 18.44 20.88
CA GLY A 101 13.22 17.27 20.06
C GLY A 101 12.38 17.62 18.85
N GLU A 102 12.22 16.65 17.97
CA GLU A 102 11.43 16.75 16.75
C GLU A 102 10.22 15.81 16.84
N LEU A 103 9.06 16.33 16.45
CA LEU A 103 7.85 15.54 16.28
C LEU A 103 7.92 14.79 14.96
N VAL A 104 7.89 13.47 15.03
CA VAL A 104 7.95 12.59 13.86
C VAL A 104 6.69 11.74 13.77
N SER A 105 6.28 11.42 12.55
CA SER A 105 5.22 10.45 12.32
C SER A 105 5.70 9.04 12.73
N PRO A 106 4.91 8.26 13.47
CA PRO A 106 5.27 6.88 13.79
C PRO A 106 5.29 5.97 12.56
N VAL A 107 4.43 6.27 11.57
CA VAL A 107 4.28 5.48 10.34
C VAL A 107 4.09 6.43 9.16
N GLN A 108 4.94 6.27 8.16
CA GLN A 108 4.80 6.87 6.85
C GLN A 108 4.62 5.74 5.85
N SER A 109 3.64 5.86 4.97
CA SER A 109 3.32 4.85 3.96
C SER A 109 3.31 5.48 2.57
N GLU A 110 4.21 5.03 1.73
CA GLU A 110 4.24 5.35 0.31
C GLU A 110 3.37 4.33 -0.43
N LEU A 111 2.33 4.81 -1.07
CA LEU A 111 1.32 3.99 -1.71
C LEU A 111 1.53 3.97 -3.21
N ALA A 112 1.88 2.80 -3.73
CA ALA A 112 1.98 2.52 -5.14
C ALA A 112 0.76 1.72 -5.64
N VAL A 113 0.44 1.86 -6.92
CA VAL A 113 -0.58 1.03 -7.56
C VAL A 113 -0.05 -0.40 -7.75
N ARG A 114 -0.94 -1.39 -7.58
CA ARG A 114 -0.60 -2.81 -7.70
C ARG A 114 -0.62 -3.33 -9.13
N MET A 115 -1.25 -2.59 -10.02
CA MET A 115 -1.36 -2.93 -11.43
C MET A 115 -1.22 -1.68 -12.29
N PRO A 116 -0.66 -1.77 -13.49
CA PRO A 116 -0.59 -0.64 -14.40
C PRO A 116 -1.97 -0.28 -14.91
N GLY A 117 -2.23 1.03 -15.04
CA GLY A 117 -3.52 1.51 -15.52
C GLY A 117 -3.56 3.02 -15.63
N ARG A 118 -4.66 3.54 -16.15
CA ARG A 118 -4.94 4.97 -16.19
C ARG A 118 -5.79 5.35 -14.97
N VAL A 119 -5.49 6.47 -14.32
CA VAL A 119 -6.28 6.97 -13.20
C VAL A 119 -7.64 7.45 -13.72
N GLY A 120 -8.69 6.72 -13.34
CA GLY A 120 -10.06 7.04 -13.74
C GLY A 120 -10.71 8.05 -12.81
N LYS A 121 -10.55 7.88 -11.50
CA LYS A 121 -11.16 8.75 -10.49
C LYS A 121 -10.26 8.88 -9.27
N MET A 122 -10.23 10.08 -8.71
CA MET A 122 -9.56 10.41 -7.46
C MET A 122 -10.60 10.83 -6.42
N TYR A 123 -10.41 10.41 -5.16
CA TYR A 123 -11.35 10.64 -4.07
C TYR A 123 -10.80 11.55 -2.98
N VAL A 124 -9.49 11.81 -3.01
CA VAL A 124 -8.79 12.58 -1.99
C VAL A 124 -7.75 13.48 -2.63
N ASP A 125 -7.48 14.61 -1.99
CA ASP A 125 -6.43 15.54 -2.36
C ASP A 125 -5.36 15.63 -1.27
N GLU A 126 -4.28 16.34 -1.55
CA GLU A 126 -3.24 16.64 -0.60
C GLU A 126 -3.78 17.38 0.62
N GLY A 127 -3.31 17.02 1.81
CA GLY A 127 -3.82 17.54 3.08
C GLY A 127 -5.10 16.88 3.60
N ALA A 128 -5.77 16.03 2.81
CA ALA A 128 -7.00 15.36 3.23
C ALA A 128 -6.74 14.32 4.34
N ARG A 129 -7.65 14.24 5.31
CA ARG A 129 -7.65 13.16 6.31
C ARG A 129 -8.24 11.89 5.71
N VAL A 130 -7.57 10.78 5.91
CA VAL A 130 -7.97 9.47 5.41
C VAL A 130 -8.03 8.44 6.52
N ARG A 131 -8.91 7.45 6.36
CA ARG A 131 -9.05 6.32 7.27
C ARG A 131 -8.52 5.06 6.61
N LYS A 132 -8.08 4.12 7.42
CA LYS A 132 -7.70 2.78 6.95
C LYS A 132 -8.84 2.15 6.14
N GLY A 133 -8.50 1.63 4.94
CA GLY A 133 -9.45 1.03 4.00
C GLY A 133 -10.18 2.03 3.10
N GLN A 134 -10.06 3.33 3.34
CA GLN A 134 -10.70 4.36 2.50
C GLN A 134 -10.10 4.35 1.09
N PRO A 135 -10.93 4.36 0.02
CA PRO A 135 -10.44 4.48 -1.34
C PRO A 135 -9.82 5.87 -1.57
N LEU A 136 -8.68 5.91 -2.24
CA LEU A 136 -7.92 7.12 -2.57
C LEU A 136 -8.04 7.45 -4.05
N LEU A 137 -7.81 6.45 -4.90
CA LEU A 137 -8.03 6.54 -6.33
C LEU A 137 -8.57 5.20 -6.87
N THR A 138 -9.16 5.26 -8.06
CA THR A 138 -9.55 4.10 -8.84
C THR A 138 -8.99 4.25 -10.25
N LEU A 139 -8.33 3.21 -10.73
CA LEU A 139 -7.90 3.12 -12.12
C LEU A 139 -9.13 2.91 -13.02
N GLU A 140 -8.99 3.06 -14.32
CA GLU A 140 -10.04 2.73 -15.28
C GLU A 140 -10.37 1.22 -15.19
N THR A 141 -11.59 0.90 -14.74
CA THR A 141 -12.01 -0.48 -14.43
C THR A 141 -12.95 -1.08 -15.48
N GLN A 142 -13.24 -0.32 -16.53
CA GLN A 142 -14.26 -0.70 -17.50
C GLN A 142 -14.02 -2.08 -18.13
N TYR A 143 -12.78 -2.35 -18.51
CA TYR A 143 -12.41 -3.64 -19.06
C TYR A 143 -12.38 -4.75 -17.99
N LEU A 144 -12.02 -4.42 -16.75
CA LEU A 144 -11.96 -5.36 -15.61
C LEU A 144 -13.37 -5.83 -15.21
N SER A 145 -14.36 -4.93 -15.25
CA SER A 145 -15.76 -5.29 -14.96
C SER A 145 -16.31 -6.27 -15.98
N LEU A 146 -15.99 -6.08 -17.27
CA LEU A 146 -16.37 -7.01 -18.33
C LEU A 146 -15.70 -8.39 -18.16
N GLU A 147 -14.44 -8.42 -17.72
CA GLU A 147 -13.75 -9.68 -17.47
C GLU A 147 -14.36 -10.43 -16.26
N VAL A 148 -14.77 -9.73 -15.21
CA VAL A 148 -15.53 -10.31 -14.08
C VAL A 148 -16.88 -10.85 -14.56
N GLU A 149 -17.59 -10.12 -15.39
CA GLU A 149 -18.87 -10.55 -15.95
C GLU A 149 -18.72 -11.81 -16.80
N ARG A 150 -17.74 -11.82 -17.73
CA ARG A 150 -17.41 -12.96 -18.57
C ARG A 150 -17.09 -14.21 -17.74
N SER A 151 -16.20 -14.07 -16.74
CA SER A 151 -15.82 -15.18 -15.88
C SER A 151 -16.99 -15.66 -15.00
N THR A 152 -17.90 -14.77 -14.62
CA THR A 152 -19.13 -15.12 -13.90
C THR A 152 -20.09 -15.93 -14.78
N ALA A 153 -20.23 -15.56 -16.05
CA ALA A 153 -21.02 -16.33 -17.02
C ALA A 153 -20.43 -17.73 -17.25
N GLU A 154 -19.08 -17.85 -17.27
CA GLU A 154 -18.42 -19.15 -17.39
C GLU A 154 -18.67 -20.05 -16.16
N VAL A 155 -18.68 -19.49 -14.94
CA VAL A 155 -19.10 -20.23 -13.73
C VAL A 155 -20.55 -20.72 -13.87
N ALA A 156 -21.45 -19.89 -14.38
CA ALA A 156 -22.84 -20.29 -14.60
C ALA A 156 -22.95 -21.45 -15.59
N ARG A 157 -22.19 -21.39 -16.71
CA ARG A 157 -22.11 -22.47 -17.71
C ARG A 157 -21.60 -23.77 -17.11
N ALA A 158 -20.49 -23.70 -16.35
CA ALA A 158 -19.91 -24.87 -15.69
C ALA A 158 -20.87 -25.49 -14.68
N ASN A 159 -21.58 -24.67 -13.88
CA ASN A 159 -22.60 -25.14 -12.94
C ASN A 159 -23.76 -25.87 -13.64
N ALA A 160 -24.22 -25.36 -14.78
CA ALA A 160 -25.27 -26.01 -15.56
C ALA A 160 -24.82 -27.39 -16.07
N ALA A 161 -23.59 -27.48 -16.61
CA ALA A 161 -23.02 -28.75 -17.07
C ALA A 161 -22.84 -29.76 -15.90
N ALA A 162 -22.37 -29.30 -14.73
CA ALA A 162 -22.26 -30.15 -13.55
C ALA A 162 -23.64 -30.63 -13.04
N GLY A 163 -24.65 -29.77 -13.10
CA GLY A 163 -26.03 -30.14 -12.80
C GLY A 163 -26.59 -31.21 -13.73
N ASP A 164 -26.31 -31.12 -15.05
CA ASP A 164 -26.72 -32.12 -16.02
C ASP A 164 -25.99 -33.44 -15.77
N ALA A 165 -24.68 -33.43 -15.55
CA ALA A 165 -23.89 -34.64 -15.29
C ALA A 165 -24.36 -35.33 -13.99
N LYS A 166 -24.68 -34.58 -12.93
CA LYS A 166 -25.22 -35.12 -11.67
C LYS A 166 -26.59 -35.78 -11.86
N ARG A 167 -27.50 -35.17 -12.64
CA ARG A 167 -28.79 -35.75 -12.94
C ARG A 167 -28.66 -37.03 -13.77
N ASP A 168 -27.68 -37.11 -14.68
CA ASP A 168 -27.42 -38.32 -15.45
C ASP A 168 -26.84 -39.44 -14.56
N LEU A 169 -25.89 -39.09 -13.66
CA LEU A 169 -25.32 -40.02 -12.69
C LEU A 169 -26.43 -40.61 -11.78
N GLU A 170 -27.27 -39.76 -11.21
CA GLU A 170 -28.39 -40.18 -10.37
C GLU A 170 -29.33 -41.15 -11.10
N ARG A 171 -29.73 -40.82 -12.31
CA ARG A 171 -30.54 -41.68 -13.14
C ARG A 171 -29.87 -43.04 -13.42
N LYS A 172 -28.57 -43.06 -13.72
CA LYS A 172 -27.82 -44.30 -13.95
C LYS A 172 -27.66 -45.11 -12.69
N ARG A 173 -27.53 -44.47 -11.54
CA ARG A 173 -27.53 -45.15 -10.23
C ARG A 173 -28.81 -45.93 -9.99
N ASP A 174 -29.97 -45.31 -10.27
CA ASP A 174 -31.30 -45.96 -10.15
C ASP A 174 -31.46 -47.11 -11.12
N LEU A 175 -31.00 -46.97 -12.34
CA LEU A 175 -31.03 -48.02 -13.36
C LEU A 175 -30.11 -49.19 -13.05
N LEU A 176 -28.93 -48.91 -12.47
CA LEU A 176 -27.99 -49.95 -12.05
C LEU A 176 -28.61 -50.76 -10.89
N ALA A 177 -29.25 -50.13 -9.94
CA ALA A 177 -29.95 -50.81 -8.83
C ALA A 177 -31.07 -51.73 -9.34
N LYS A 178 -31.65 -51.44 -10.51
CA LYS A 178 -32.66 -52.25 -11.19
C LYS A 178 -32.06 -53.26 -12.17
N GLY A 179 -30.71 -53.39 -12.27
CA GLY A 179 -30.03 -54.26 -13.19
C GLY A 179 -30.19 -53.86 -14.69
N SER A 180 -30.62 -52.62 -14.98
CA SER A 180 -30.96 -52.13 -16.32
C SER A 180 -29.79 -51.50 -17.06
N VAL A 181 -28.64 -51.28 -16.45
CA VAL A 181 -27.42 -50.75 -17.08
C VAL A 181 -26.17 -51.50 -16.56
N ALA A 182 -25.11 -51.49 -17.36
CA ALA A 182 -23.84 -52.11 -17.00
C ALA A 182 -23.07 -51.19 -16.00
N GLN A 183 -22.31 -51.80 -15.09
CA GLN A 183 -21.47 -51.09 -14.12
C GLN A 183 -20.54 -50.06 -14.81
N ALA A 184 -19.92 -50.41 -15.92
CA ALA A 184 -19.05 -49.52 -16.69
C ALA A 184 -19.75 -48.23 -17.19
N ALA A 185 -21.06 -48.28 -17.43
CA ALA A 185 -21.82 -47.11 -17.81
C ALA A 185 -22.10 -46.15 -16.61
N PHE A 186 -22.26 -46.73 -15.43
CA PHE A 186 -22.35 -45.96 -14.17
C PHE A 186 -21.00 -45.29 -13.86
N ASP A 187 -19.89 -46.06 -13.85
CA ASP A 187 -18.54 -45.57 -13.57
C ASP A 187 -18.14 -44.42 -14.49
N ARG A 188 -18.53 -44.52 -15.78
CA ARG A 188 -18.30 -43.42 -16.74
C ARG A 188 -19.07 -42.15 -16.37
N SER A 189 -20.35 -42.26 -15.93
CA SER A 189 -21.13 -41.09 -15.54
C SER A 189 -20.64 -40.50 -14.23
N GLU A 190 -20.12 -41.33 -13.29
CA GLU A 190 -19.47 -40.87 -12.08
C GLU A 190 -18.21 -40.03 -12.41
N SER A 191 -17.36 -40.54 -13.27
CA SER A 191 -16.16 -39.84 -13.76
C SER A 191 -16.54 -38.51 -14.46
N THR A 192 -17.63 -38.52 -15.27
CA THR A 192 -18.13 -37.33 -15.94
C THR A 192 -18.63 -36.28 -14.94
N ALA A 193 -19.39 -36.69 -13.92
CA ALA A 193 -19.88 -35.79 -12.88
C ALA A 193 -18.74 -35.19 -12.07
N SER A 194 -17.76 -36.02 -11.68
CA SER A 194 -16.56 -35.56 -10.97
C SER A 194 -15.74 -34.57 -11.82
N GLY A 195 -15.55 -34.84 -13.13
CA GLY A 195 -14.90 -33.93 -14.05
C GLY A 195 -15.64 -32.59 -14.20
N ALA A 196 -16.98 -32.63 -14.25
CA ALA A 196 -17.80 -31.43 -14.31
C ALA A 196 -17.72 -30.60 -13.01
N ASP A 197 -17.68 -31.25 -11.84
CA ASP A 197 -17.45 -30.54 -10.57
C ASP A 197 -16.07 -29.88 -10.52
N ALA A 198 -15.04 -30.56 -10.99
CA ALA A 198 -13.70 -29.97 -11.12
C ALA A 198 -13.68 -28.74 -12.04
N ALA A 199 -14.44 -28.81 -13.17
CA ALA A 199 -14.58 -27.66 -14.07
C ALA A 199 -15.26 -26.46 -13.40
N VAL A 200 -16.24 -26.68 -12.51
CA VAL A 200 -16.86 -25.60 -11.70
C VAL A 200 -15.83 -24.94 -10.79
N LEU A 201 -14.98 -25.73 -10.13
CA LEU A 201 -13.92 -25.16 -9.27
C LEU A 201 -12.93 -24.34 -10.06
N ALA A 202 -12.50 -24.82 -11.23
CA ALA A 202 -11.60 -24.08 -12.13
C ALA A 202 -12.22 -22.75 -12.61
N ALA A 203 -13.50 -22.78 -13.03
CA ALA A 203 -14.21 -21.57 -13.44
C ALA A 203 -14.36 -20.56 -12.28
N LYS A 204 -14.64 -21.02 -11.05
CA LYS A 204 -14.69 -20.18 -9.86
C LYS A 204 -13.34 -19.53 -9.58
N ALA A 205 -12.25 -20.28 -9.65
CA ALA A 205 -10.90 -19.74 -9.45
C ALA A 205 -10.57 -18.63 -10.46
N THR A 206 -10.95 -18.83 -11.73
CA THR A 206 -10.78 -17.81 -12.79
C THR A 206 -11.59 -16.55 -12.49
N ARG A 207 -12.85 -16.68 -12.06
CA ARG A 207 -13.68 -15.53 -11.66
C ARG A 207 -13.08 -14.81 -10.44
N ASP A 208 -12.59 -15.53 -9.46
CA ASP A 208 -12.02 -14.93 -8.24
C ASP A 208 -10.74 -14.16 -8.56
N LEU A 209 -9.92 -14.67 -9.49
CA LEU A 209 -8.76 -13.93 -10.01
C LEU A 209 -9.18 -12.63 -10.74
N ALA A 210 -10.23 -12.68 -11.55
CA ALA A 210 -10.74 -11.48 -12.22
C ALA A 210 -11.27 -10.44 -11.22
N ARG A 211 -11.95 -10.88 -10.15
CA ARG A 211 -12.39 -10.01 -9.05
C ARG A 211 -11.22 -9.39 -8.31
N GLN A 212 -10.20 -10.19 -7.98
CA GLN A 212 -9.01 -9.68 -7.32
C GLN A 212 -8.34 -8.56 -8.14
N ARG A 213 -8.20 -8.74 -9.46
CA ARG A 213 -7.67 -7.69 -10.34
C ARG A 213 -8.52 -6.42 -10.31
N MET A 214 -9.83 -6.56 -10.26
CA MET A 214 -10.74 -5.42 -10.14
C MET A 214 -10.61 -4.72 -8.79
N GLU A 215 -10.38 -5.45 -7.70
CA GLU A 215 -10.10 -4.90 -6.37
C GLU A 215 -8.74 -4.20 -6.33
N ASP A 216 -7.72 -4.75 -6.98
CA ASP A 216 -6.37 -4.18 -7.05
C ASP A 216 -6.33 -2.88 -7.89
N ALA A 217 -7.34 -2.62 -8.70
CA ALA A 217 -7.51 -1.35 -9.41
C ALA A 217 -7.96 -0.19 -8.49
N VAL A 218 -8.35 -0.48 -7.24
CA VAL A 218 -8.73 0.52 -6.25
C VAL A 218 -7.63 0.64 -5.20
N LEU A 219 -6.89 1.75 -5.22
CA LEU A 219 -5.90 2.04 -4.20
C LEU A 219 -6.58 2.52 -2.92
N ARG A 220 -6.29 1.85 -1.80
CA ARG A 220 -6.85 2.17 -0.48
C ARG A 220 -5.76 2.51 0.52
N SER A 221 -6.10 3.35 1.50
CA SER A 221 -5.19 3.65 2.60
C SER A 221 -4.99 2.45 3.54
N PRO A 222 -3.76 2.04 3.86
CA PRO A 222 -3.48 0.99 4.83
C PRO A 222 -3.54 1.48 6.28
N ILE A 223 -3.48 2.81 6.50
CA ILE A 223 -3.41 3.46 7.82
C ILE A 223 -4.38 4.64 7.92
N ASP A 224 -4.68 5.03 9.15
CA ASP A 224 -5.33 6.31 9.42
C ASP A 224 -4.27 7.42 9.40
N GLY A 225 -4.56 8.54 8.74
CA GLY A 225 -3.58 9.62 8.63
C GLY A 225 -4.02 10.78 7.77
N VAL A 226 -3.04 11.49 7.24
CA VAL A 226 -3.21 12.62 6.31
C VAL A 226 -2.39 12.35 5.07
N VAL A 227 -2.92 12.70 3.91
CA VAL A 227 -2.18 12.69 2.65
C VAL A 227 -1.13 13.79 2.70
N ALA A 228 0.13 13.40 2.80
CA ALA A 228 1.25 14.35 2.83
C ALA A 228 1.60 14.84 1.42
N GLU A 229 1.57 13.92 0.43
CA GLU A 229 1.88 14.22 -0.95
C GLU A 229 0.96 13.46 -1.89
N LYS A 230 0.57 14.09 -2.96
CA LYS A 230 -0.14 13.53 -4.10
C LYS A 230 0.78 13.61 -5.32
N ARG A 231 1.18 12.47 -5.87
CA ARG A 231 2.15 12.39 -6.98
C ARG A 231 1.52 11.94 -8.29
N THR A 232 0.20 11.99 -8.41
CA THR A 232 -0.53 11.58 -9.62
C THR A 232 -1.81 12.38 -9.77
N ASP A 233 -2.29 12.49 -11.02
CA ASP A 233 -3.54 13.18 -11.36
C ASP A 233 -4.50 12.30 -12.17
N VAL A 234 -5.77 12.73 -12.24
CA VAL A 234 -6.81 12.04 -13.03
C VAL A 234 -6.43 12.04 -14.51
N GLY A 235 -6.52 10.87 -15.13
CA GLY A 235 -6.18 10.68 -16.53
C GLY A 235 -4.71 10.31 -16.77
N GLU A 236 -3.85 10.37 -15.78
CA GLU A 236 -2.46 9.96 -15.85
C GLU A 236 -2.35 8.44 -15.92
N ARG A 237 -1.33 7.94 -16.65
CA ARG A 237 -1.02 6.52 -16.73
C ARG A 237 0.04 6.15 -15.71
N MET A 238 -0.30 5.24 -14.82
CA MET A 238 0.59 4.74 -13.78
C MET A 238 1.11 3.34 -14.13
N GLY A 239 2.40 3.12 -13.85
CA GLY A 239 3.03 1.80 -13.88
C GLY A 239 2.95 1.10 -12.53
N GLU A 240 3.28 -0.19 -12.48
CA GLU A 240 3.49 -0.90 -11.21
C GLU A 240 4.58 -0.20 -10.39
N ALA A 241 4.42 -0.19 -9.06
CA ALA A 241 5.33 0.44 -8.12
C ALA A 241 5.50 1.97 -8.26
N THR A 242 4.73 2.65 -9.15
CA THR A 242 4.71 4.12 -9.17
C THR A 242 3.96 4.62 -7.94
N VAL A 243 4.63 5.42 -7.09
CA VAL A 243 4.04 5.99 -5.88
C VAL A 243 3.00 7.03 -6.26
N ALA A 244 1.76 6.79 -5.85
CA ALA A 244 0.63 7.70 -6.06
C ALA A 244 0.45 8.69 -4.92
N PHE A 245 0.53 8.20 -3.68
CA PHE A 245 0.31 8.99 -2.48
C PHE A 245 1.35 8.66 -1.41
N VAL A 246 1.68 9.67 -0.61
CA VAL A 246 2.40 9.50 0.65
C VAL A 246 1.43 9.83 1.78
N ILE A 247 1.16 8.87 2.65
CA ILE A 247 0.29 9.06 3.81
C ILE A 247 1.13 9.00 5.07
N VAL A 248 0.91 9.97 5.95
CA VAL A 248 1.57 10.04 7.24
C VAL A 248 0.56 9.92 8.37
N GLN A 249 0.87 9.09 9.33
CA GLN A 249 0.08 8.99 10.55
C GLN A 249 0.33 10.22 11.42
N THR A 250 -0.73 10.94 11.76
CA THR A 250 -0.64 12.17 12.56
C THR A 250 -1.10 11.99 14.01
N SER A 251 -1.66 10.85 14.37
CA SER A 251 -2.10 10.54 15.74
C SER A 251 -1.96 9.04 16.03
N PRO A 252 -1.26 8.65 17.09
CA PRO A 252 -0.40 9.49 17.92
C PRO A 252 0.85 9.94 17.15
N LEU A 253 1.51 11.01 17.59
CA LEU A 253 2.82 11.42 17.13
C LEU A 253 3.91 10.95 18.09
N LYS A 254 5.12 10.79 17.57
CA LYS A 254 6.32 10.55 18.37
C LYS A 254 7.14 11.82 18.46
N LEU A 255 7.59 12.15 19.64
CA LEU A 255 8.61 13.17 19.84
C LEU A 255 9.92 12.47 20.17
N ARG A 256 10.93 12.68 19.34
CA ARG A 256 12.26 12.14 19.51
C ARG A 256 13.18 13.26 19.98
N PHE A 257 13.80 13.06 21.12
CA PHE A 257 14.79 13.99 21.68
C PHE A 257 15.99 13.26 22.24
N ARG A 258 17.07 13.99 22.48
CA ARG A 258 18.31 13.47 23.03
C ARG A 258 18.46 13.91 24.48
N LEU A 259 18.76 12.97 25.35
CA LEU A 259 18.96 13.20 26.77
C LEU A 259 20.41 12.91 27.14
N PRO A 260 21.12 13.80 27.87
CA PRO A 260 22.46 13.50 28.37
C PRO A 260 22.46 12.26 29.28
N GLU A 261 23.51 11.43 29.16
CA GLU A 261 23.64 10.14 29.86
C GLU A 261 23.49 10.24 31.38
N ARG A 262 23.92 11.35 31.98
CA ARG A 262 23.81 11.62 33.41
C ARG A 262 22.38 11.57 33.96
N TYR A 263 21.37 11.78 33.10
CA TYR A 263 19.97 11.75 33.52
C TYR A 263 19.28 10.41 33.23
N LEU A 264 19.99 9.45 32.63
CA LEU A 264 19.41 8.17 32.18
C LEU A 264 18.80 7.39 33.37
N SER A 265 19.45 7.42 34.55
CA SER A 265 18.95 6.72 35.75
C SER A 265 17.63 7.30 36.28
N SER A 266 17.32 8.55 35.93
CA SER A 266 16.15 9.28 36.44
C SER A 266 14.94 9.20 35.52
N VAL A 267 15.10 8.67 34.31
CA VAL A 267 14.01 8.54 33.32
C VAL A 267 13.45 7.12 33.32
N ARG A 268 12.13 7.00 33.29
CA ARG A 268 11.43 5.71 33.30
C ARG A 268 10.44 5.61 32.17
N LEU A 269 10.23 4.39 31.70
CA LEU A 269 9.15 4.10 30.74
C LEU A 269 7.80 4.48 31.35
N GLY A 270 6.93 5.09 30.53
CA GLY A 270 5.62 5.55 30.96
C GLY A 270 5.59 6.90 31.69
N GLN A 271 6.76 7.48 31.98
CA GLN A 271 6.89 8.79 32.62
C GLN A 271 6.22 9.88 31.79
N GLU A 272 5.50 10.79 32.44
CA GLU A 272 4.85 11.92 31.79
C GLU A 272 5.89 12.97 31.39
N VAL A 273 5.71 13.51 30.20
CA VAL A 273 6.57 14.51 29.60
C VAL A 273 5.72 15.68 29.12
N ALA A 274 6.12 16.88 29.45
CA ALA A 274 5.51 18.11 28.96
C ALA A 274 6.33 18.65 27.77
N ALA A 275 5.65 19.00 26.69
CA ALA A 275 6.28 19.61 25.53
C ALA A 275 5.55 20.90 25.12
N SER A 276 6.32 21.91 24.74
CA SER A 276 5.84 23.13 24.16
C SER A 276 6.35 23.28 22.74
N VAL A 277 5.53 23.76 21.83
CA VAL A 277 5.87 24.00 20.42
C VAL A 277 5.70 25.47 20.09
N ASP A 278 6.58 26.02 19.26
CA ASP A 278 6.61 27.44 18.95
C ASP A 278 5.30 27.98 18.27
N PRO A 279 4.58 27.20 17.40
CA PRO A 279 3.31 27.64 16.84
C PRO A 279 2.18 27.85 17.85
N TYR A 280 2.31 27.30 19.06
CA TYR A 280 1.28 27.41 20.12
C TYR A 280 1.91 27.88 21.43
N PRO A 281 2.31 29.17 21.52
CA PRO A 281 2.97 29.72 22.70
C PRO A 281 2.03 29.68 23.90
N GLY A 282 2.55 29.20 25.02
CA GLY A 282 1.79 29.10 26.29
C GLY A 282 0.96 27.81 26.41
N GLU A 283 0.87 26.99 25.40
CA GLU A 283 0.23 25.68 25.51
C GLU A 283 1.26 24.58 25.81
N THR A 284 0.85 23.65 26.64
CA THR A 284 1.66 22.51 27.02
C THR A 284 0.97 21.22 26.58
N PHE A 285 1.64 20.47 25.74
CA PHE A 285 1.20 19.15 25.31
C PHE A 285 1.80 18.09 26.23
N ARG A 286 0.99 17.11 26.61
CA ARG A 286 1.43 16.02 27.50
C ARG A 286 1.58 14.73 26.71
N GLY A 287 2.73 14.09 26.90
CA GLY A 287 3.05 12.79 26.32
C GLY A 287 3.63 11.84 27.36
N ARG A 288 3.99 10.64 26.93
CA ARG A 288 4.60 9.63 27.80
C ARG A 288 5.80 9.01 27.12
N VAL A 289 6.85 8.77 27.93
CA VAL A 289 8.04 8.06 27.48
C VAL A 289 7.66 6.64 27.06
N LYS A 290 7.93 6.31 25.80
CA LYS A 290 7.62 5.01 25.22
C LYS A 290 8.85 4.15 25.04
N VAL A 291 9.97 4.79 24.64
CA VAL A 291 11.23 4.09 24.38
C VAL A 291 12.38 4.92 24.96
N ILE A 292 13.29 4.27 25.63
CA ILE A 292 14.58 4.80 26.04
C ILE A 292 15.63 4.00 25.28
N GLY A 293 16.48 4.68 24.50
CA GLY A 293 17.50 4.04 23.68
C GLY A 293 18.46 3.21 24.53
N GLY A 294 18.77 2.02 24.05
CA GLY A 294 19.71 1.11 24.71
C GLY A 294 21.19 1.42 24.46
N VAL A 295 21.49 2.47 23.64
CA VAL A 295 22.85 2.83 23.24
C VAL A 295 23.08 4.30 23.50
N VAL A 296 24.21 4.62 24.15
CA VAL A 296 24.69 5.98 24.30
C VAL A 296 25.52 6.35 23.08
N GLU A 297 25.19 7.46 22.44
CA GLU A 297 26.00 7.99 21.33
C GLU A 297 27.32 8.58 21.91
N ALA A 298 28.42 7.95 21.57
CA ALA A 298 29.72 8.29 22.17
C ALA A 298 30.18 9.73 21.84
N ALA A 299 29.83 10.24 20.66
CA ALA A 299 30.24 11.59 20.25
C ALA A 299 29.57 12.70 21.05
N THR A 300 28.30 12.52 21.41
CA THR A 300 27.48 13.54 22.08
C THR A 300 27.18 13.20 23.54
N ARG A 301 27.51 11.99 23.99
CA ARG A 301 27.15 11.42 25.28
C ARG A 301 25.67 11.58 25.63
N THR A 302 24.83 11.29 24.64
CA THR A 302 23.38 11.38 24.78
C THR A 302 22.71 10.06 24.45
N VAL A 303 21.51 9.87 25.00
CA VAL A 303 20.62 8.75 24.69
C VAL A 303 19.39 9.28 23.98
N ALA A 304 18.95 8.58 22.93
CA ALA A 304 17.71 8.91 22.25
C ALA A 304 16.52 8.45 23.10
N VAL A 305 15.58 9.35 23.31
CA VAL A 305 14.32 9.06 24.01
C VAL A 305 13.17 9.34 23.06
N GLU A 306 12.24 8.39 22.94
CA GLU A 306 11.00 8.57 22.17
C GLU A 306 9.81 8.65 23.12
N THR A 307 9.01 9.67 22.95
CA THR A 307 7.79 9.90 23.71
C THR A 307 6.60 9.91 22.77
N GLU A 308 5.46 9.42 23.22
CA GLU A 308 4.22 9.36 22.46
C GLU A 308 3.28 10.49 22.90
N PHE A 309 2.79 11.27 21.92
CA PHE A 309 1.88 12.38 22.13
C PHE A 309 0.55 12.10 21.43
N PRO A 310 -0.57 12.09 22.15
CA PRO A 310 -1.89 12.03 21.52
C PRO A 310 -2.14 13.33 20.76
N ASN A 311 -2.63 13.22 19.52
CA ASN A 311 -2.90 14.37 18.65
C ASN A 311 -4.29 14.20 17.99
N ARG A 312 -5.34 14.13 18.81
CA ARG A 312 -6.70 13.88 18.32
C ARG A 312 -7.27 15.06 17.53
N ASP A 313 -6.91 16.28 17.92
CA ASP A 313 -7.27 17.54 17.28
C ASP A 313 -6.46 17.82 16.00
N GLY A 314 -5.34 17.11 15.79
CA GLY A 314 -4.48 17.25 14.61
C GLY A 314 -3.71 18.58 14.56
N ARG A 315 -3.54 19.25 15.70
CA ARG A 315 -2.82 20.52 15.81
C ARG A 315 -1.32 20.35 15.70
N LEU A 316 -0.79 19.29 16.27
CA LEU A 316 0.61 18.93 16.12
C LEU A 316 0.85 18.33 14.73
N LYS A 317 1.91 18.78 14.06
CA LYS A 317 2.31 18.26 12.76
C LYS A 317 3.68 17.60 12.86
N PRO A 318 3.92 16.51 12.12
CA PRO A 318 5.28 15.98 11.95
C PRO A 318 6.22 17.06 11.42
N GLY A 319 7.48 17.05 11.85
CA GLY A 319 8.48 18.05 11.49
C GLY A 319 8.52 19.27 12.41
N LEU A 320 7.59 19.44 13.35
CA LEU A 320 7.68 20.52 14.35
C LEU A 320 8.74 20.19 15.40
N PHE A 321 9.52 21.22 15.75
CA PHE A 321 10.38 21.16 16.92
C PHE A 321 9.60 21.46 18.19
N ALA A 322 9.92 20.74 19.26
CA ALA A 322 9.30 20.92 20.56
C ALA A 322 10.37 21.01 21.66
N ARG A 323 10.14 21.93 22.60
CA ARG A 323 10.90 21.99 23.85
C ARG A 323 10.24 21.06 24.84
N VAL A 324 11.01 20.13 25.33
CA VAL A 324 10.58 19.07 26.25
C VAL A 324 11.02 19.45 27.66
N LYS A 325 10.08 19.40 28.60
CA LYS A 325 10.37 19.46 30.04
C LYS A 325 10.08 18.09 30.65
N LEU A 326 11.11 17.50 31.20
CA LEU A 326 11.04 16.22 31.87
C LEU A 326 11.30 16.44 33.35
N ASP A 327 10.34 16.14 34.21
CA ASP A 327 10.51 16.20 35.65
C ASP A 327 11.26 14.97 36.13
N LEU A 328 12.45 15.16 36.61
CA LEU A 328 13.32 14.08 37.08
C LEU A 328 12.98 13.62 38.50
N GLY A 329 11.76 13.79 38.97
CA GLY A 329 11.28 13.39 40.27
C GLY A 329 12.40 13.20 41.33
N SER A 330 12.39 13.89 42.40
CA SER A 330 13.31 13.61 43.52
C SER A 330 13.20 12.11 43.82
N GLY A 331 14.29 11.37 43.53
CA GLY A 331 14.32 9.92 43.72
C GLY A 331 13.79 9.56 45.10
N SER A 332 12.57 8.97 45.12
CA SER A 332 12.12 8.29 46.34
C SER A 332 13.08 7.13 46.54
N THR A 333 14.00 7.29 47.44
CA THR A 333 14.79 6.21 48.00
C THR A 333 13.87 5.05 48.31
N PRO A 334 14.09 3.84 47.79
CA PRO A 334 13.33 2.68 48.22
C PRO A 334 13.67 2.50 49.70
N GLY A 335 12.65 2.78 50.55
CA GLY A 335 12.74 2.60 51.98
C GLY A 335 13.25 1.20 52.28
N GLY A 336 14.38 1.15 52.99
CA GLY A 336 14.96 -0.07 53.49
C GLY A 336 13.93 -0.82 54.33
N ALA A 337 13.58 -1.99 53.85
CA ALA A 337 12.97 -2.99 54.69
C ALA A 337 14.10 -3.69 55.46
N ARG A 338 14.02 -3.53 56.76
CA ARG A 338 14.78 -4.32 57.76
C ARG A 338 14.21 -5.75 57.77
#